data_e50e9edc7ee11591815fc897e4cd569d
#
_entry.id   e50e9edc7ee11591815fc897e4cd569d
#
_cell.length_a   1.000
_cell.length_b   1.000
_cell.length_c   1.000
_cell.angle_alpha   90.00
_cell.angle_beta   90.00
_cell.angle_gamma   90.00
#
_symmetry.space_group_name_H-M   'P 1'
#
loop_
_entity.id
_entity.type
_entity.pdbx_description
1 polymer ?
#
loop_
_entity_poly.entity_id
_entity_poly.type
_entity_poly.pdbx_seq_one_letter_code
_entity_poly.pdbx_strand_id
1 'polypeptide(L)'
;MTLDAPEPIAAYLAAEEAKDADAVSRCFTEDGTVHDEGRDYRGRDAIRQWKQAADEKYRYVLQMVNAQTHGNEVTVRARLTGEFPGSPVELDHIFKLSNNKIASLEIRS
;
A
#
# COMPACT_ATOMS: atom_id res chain seq x y z
N MET A 1 15.11 -10.13 -11.75
CA MET A 1 13.91 -9.90 -12.56
C MET A 1 12.96 -8.95 -11.85
N THR A 2 12.51 -7.95 -12.55
CA THR A 2 11.60 -6.98 -11.98
C THR A 2 10.16 -7.46 -12.17
N LEU A 3 9.36 -7.43 -11.10
CA LEU A 3 7.95 -7.73 -11.20
C LEU A 3 7.23 -6.50 -11.76
N ASP A 4 6.46 -6.70 -12.82
CA ASP A 4 5.72 -5.63 -13.46
C ASP A 4 4.48 -5.29 -12.62
N ALA A 5 4.26 -3.99 -12.43
CA ALA A 5 3.07 -3.48 -11.76
C ALA A 5 2.59 -2.25 -12.51
N PRO A 6 1.28 -1.97 -12.54
CA PRO A 6 0.77 -0.73 -13.11
C PRO A 6 1.43 0.48 -12.46
N GLU A 7 1.53 1.57 -13.21
CA GLU A 7 2.24 2.77 -12.79
C GLU A 7 1.85 3.28 -11.40
N PRO A 8 0.54 3.41 -11.05
CA PRO A 8 0.21 3.90 -9.71
C PRO A 8 0.65 2.98 -8.59
N ILE A 9 0.72 1.68 -8.84
CA ILE A 9 1.20 0.73 -7.83
C ILE A 9 2.72 0.79 -7.73
N ALA A 10 3.43 0.90 -8.85
CA ALA A 10 4.88 1.08 -8.84
C ALA A 10 5.25 2.35 -8.08
N ALA A 11 4.51 3.44 -8.29
CA ALA A 11 4.71 4.69 -7.56
C ALA A 11 4.44 4.53 -6.07
N TYR A 12 3.38 3.79 -5.71
CA TYR A 12 3.08 3.49 -4.31
C TYR A 12 4.23 2.73 -3.65
N LEU A 13 4.73 1.69 -4.30
CA LEU A 13 5.81 0.89 -3.74
C LEU A 13 7.11 1.68 -3.58
N ALA A 14 7.41 2.56 -4.53
CA ALA A 14 8.58 3.44 -4.43
C ALA A 14 8.43 4.43 -3.27
N ALA A 15 7.24 5.02 -3.10
CA ALA A 15 6.97 5.95 -2.01
C ALA A 15 7.01 5.23 -0.65
N GLU A 16 6.51 4.00 -0.60
CA GLU A 16 6.56 3.13 0.57
C GLU A 16 8.02 2.88 0.99
N GLU A 17 8.87 2.52 0.04
CA GLU A 17 10.28 2.28 0.30
C GLU A 17 10.99 3.54 0.80
N ALA A 18 10.63 4.70 0.24
CA ALA A 18 11.20 5.98 0.65
C ALA A 18 10.64 6.49 1.99
N LYS A 19 9.62 5.83 2.54
CA LYS A 19 8.92 6.27 3.75
C LYS A 19 8.33 7.68 3.58
N ASP A 20 7.84 7.96 2.38
CA ASP A 20 7.28 9.25 2.02
C ASP A 20 5.75 9.16 2.02
N ALA A 21 5.16 9.45 3.18
CA ALA A 21 3.70 9.33 3.36
C ALA A 21 2.93 10.28 2.45
N ASP A 22 3.47 11.46 2.18
CA ASP A 22 2.83 12.40 1.27
C ASP A 22 2.80 11.85 -0.15
N ALA A 23 3.92 11.30 -0.63
CA ALA A 23 3.96 10.67 -1.95
C ALA A 23 3.01 9.47 -2.04
N VAL A 24 2.91 8.67 -0.97
CA VAL A 24 1.94 7.57 -0.89
C VAL A 24 0.53 8.11 -1.10
N SER A 25 0.16 9.16 -0.39
CA SER A 25 -1.19 9.73 -0.49
C SER A 25 -1.50 10.24 -1.89
N ARG A 26 -0.52 10.77 -2.60
CA ARG A 26 -0.71 11.30 -3.96
C ARG A 26 -0.90 10.21 -5.01
N CYS A 27 -0.62 8.95 -4.68
CA CYS A 27 -0.90 7.83 -5.57
C CYS A 27 -2.38 7.49 -5.63
N PHE A 28 -3.18 8.02 -4.69
CA PHE A 28 -4.60 7.75 -4.59
C PHE A 28 -5.44 8.82 -5.26
N THR A 29 -6.69 8.45 -5.63
CA THR A 29 -7.68 9.45 -6.02
C THR A 29 -8.00 10.35 -4.83
N GLU A 30 -8.65 11.50 -5.06
CA GLU A 30 -8.97 12.45 -3.98
C GLU A 30 -9.83 11.81 -2.90
N ASP A 31 -10.72 10.90 -3.27
CA ASP A 31 -11.60 10.19 -2.33
C ASP A 31 -11.16 8.75 -2.12
N GLY A 32 -9.90 8.45 -2.40
CA GLY A 32 -9.35 7.11 -2.21
C GLY A 32 -9.49 6.63 -0.78
N THR A 33 -9.54 5.32 -0.61
CA THR A 33 -9.76 4.69 0.70
C THR A 33 -8.71 3.61 0.94
N VAL A 34 -8.24 3.56 2.19
CA VAL A 34 -7.41 2.44 2.68
C VAL A 34 -8.19 1.73 3.75
N HIS A 35 -8.25 0.40 3.67
CA HIS A 35 -8.79 -0.45 4.72
C HIS A 35 -7.66 -1.29 5.30
N ASP A 36 -7.34 -1.07 6.56
CA ASP A 36 -6.23 -1.72 7.25
C ASP A 36 -6.53 -1.87 8.73
N GLU A 37 -6.24 -3.05 9.26
CA GLU A 37 -6.44 -3.38 10.68
C GLU A 37 -7.87 -3.08 11.17
N GLY A 38 -8.87 -3.36 10.31
CA GLY A 38 -10.27 -3.18 10.65
C GLY A 38 -10.74 -1.73 10.64
N ARG A 39 -9.96 -0.81 10.10
CA ARG A 39 -10.29 0.62 10.01
C ARG A 39 -10.24 1.12 8.59
N ASP A 40 -11.06 2.12 8.29
CA ASP A 40 -11.09 2.78 7.00
C ASP A 40 -10.49 4.19 7.12
N TYR A 41 -9.65 4.53 6.13
CA TYR A 41 -9.04 5.85 6.02
C TYR A 41 -9.44 6.41 4.67
N ARG A 42 -10.26 7.44 4.67
CA ARG A 42 -10.79 8.00 3.44
C ARG A 42 -10.23 9.39 3.16
N GLY A 43 -9.78 9.58 1.92
CA GLY A 43 -9.20 10.83 1.45
C GLY A 43 -7.70 10.90 1.70
N ARG A 44 -7.02 11.74 0.92
CA ARG A 44 -5.56 11.81 0.94
C ARG A 44 -4.99 12.19 2.30
N ASP A 45 -5.62 13.12 3.02
CA ASP A 45 -5.12 13.52 4.34
C ASP A 45 -5.16 12.36 5.32
N ALA A 46 -6.27 11.61 5.35
CA ALA A 46 -6.39 10.46 6.23
C ALA A 46 -5.38 9.38 5.84
N ILE A 47 -5.17 9.16 4.55
CA ILE A 47 -4.21 8.17 4.05
C ILE A 47 -2.79 8.56 4.44
N ARG A 48 -2.44 9.84 4.31
CA ARG A 48 -1.12 10.32 4.71
C ARG A 48 -0.88 10.09 6.21
N GLN A 49 -1.88 10.41 7.03
CA GLN A 49 -1.79 10.21 8.49
C GLN A 49 -1.67 8.72 8.83
N TRP A 50 -2.44 7.86 8.16
CA TRP A 50 -2.36 6.43 8.33
C TRP A 50 -0.95 5.92 8.05
N LYS A 51 -0.36 6.36 6.94
CA LYS A 51 0.96 5.90 6.53
C LYS A 51 2.04 6.37 7.49
N GLN A 52 1.99 7.63 7.92
CA GLN A 52 2.92 8.16 8.90
C GLN A 52 2.88 7.36 10.20
N ALA A 53 1.68 7.10 10.70
CA ALA A 53 1.51 6.34 11.93
C ALA A 53 2.02 4.90 11.79
N ALA A 54 1.75 4.26 10.66
CA ALA A 54 2.20 2.89 10.43
C ALA A 54 3.73 2.80 10.35
N ASP A 55 4.36 3.75 9.67
CA ASP A 55 5.81 3.76 9.54
C ASP A 55 6.50 3.99 10.89
N GLU A 56 5.95 4.87 11.72
CA GLU A 56 6.48 5.13 13.06
C GLU A 56 6.28 3.94 14.00
N LYS A 57 5.10 3.32 13.93
CA LYS A 57 4.73 2.24 14.84
C LYS A 57 5.51 0.96 14.57
N TYR A 58 5.68 0.61 13.29
CA TYR A 58 6.18 -0.72 12.95
C TYR A 58 7.61 -0.74 12.43
N ARG A 59 8.11 0.37 11.89
CA ARG A 59 9.47 0.48 11.34
C ARG A 59 9.84 -0.73 10.50
N TYR A 60 9.16 -0.88 9.38
CA TYR A 60 9.27 -2.07 8.56
C TYR A 60 9.80 -1.77 7.17
N VAL A 61 10.26 -2.84 6.50
CA VAL A 61 10.59 -2.84 5.08
C VAL A 61 9.57 -3.71 4.39
N LEU A 62 9.02 -3.22 3.28
CA LEU A 62 8.05 -3.93 2.47
C LEU A 62 8.71 -4.44 1.20
N GLN A 63 8.53 -5.73 0.92
CA GLN A 63 9.09 -6.38 -0.26
C GLN A 63 7.96 -7.05 -1.02
N MET A 64 7.82 -6.72 -2.32
CA MET A 64 6.81 -7.37 -3.16
C MET A 64 7.24 -8.80 -3.47
N VAL A 65 6.38 -9.77 -3.14
CA VAL A 65 6.62 -11.18 -3.42
C VAL A 65 6.06 -11.57 -4.78
N ASN A 66 4.81 -11.21 -5.05
CA ASN A 66 4.21 -11.39 -6.37
C ASN A 66 3.05 -10.42 -6.56
N ALA A 67 2.55 -10.34 -7.78
CA ALA A 67 1.41 -9.50 -8.11
C ALA A 67 0.53 -10.21 -9.13
N GLN A 68 -0.78 -10.09 -8.97
CA GLN A 68 -1.77 -10.64 -9.91
C GLN A 68 -2.76 -9.56 -10.29
N THR A 69 -3.07 -9.46 -11.57
CA THR A 69 -3.98 -8.44 -12.11
C THR A 69 -5.23 -9.09 -12.68
N HIS A 70 -6.39 -8.55 -12.27
CA HIS A 70 -7.70 -8.93 -12.79
C HIS A 70 -8.48 -7.66 -13.09
N GLY A 71 -8.51 -7.23 -14.36
CA GLY A 71 -9.16 -5.97 -14.75
C GLY A 71 -8.48 -4.79 -14.08
N ASN A 72 -9.24 -4.02 -13.31
CA ASN A 72 -8.71 -2.87 -12.58
C ASN A 72 -8.29 -3.21 -11.15
N GLU A 73 -8.27 -4.49 -10.79
CA GLU A 73 -7.85 -4.93 -9.46
C GLU A 73 -6.50 -5.62 -9.55
N VAL A 74 -5.58 -5.19 -8.69
CA VAL A 74 -4.24 -5.78 -8.60
C VAL A 74 -4.00 -6.21 -7.16
N THR A 75 -3.69 -7.49 -6.97
CA THR A 75 -3.33 -8.02 -5.65
C THR A 75 -1.83 -8.21 -5.58
N VAL A 76 -1.20 -7.50 -4.65
CA VAL A 76 0.23 -7.61 -4.39
C VAL A 76 0.44 -8.36 -3.09
N ARG A 77 1.09 -9.53 -3.16
CA ARG A 77 1.53 -10.22 -1.96
C ARG A 77 2.83 -9.58 -1.51
N ALA A 78 2.84 -9.04 -0.30
CA ALA A 78 3.99 -8.30 0.23
C ALA A 78 4.48 -8.95 1.51
N ARG A 79 5.81 -8.99 1.67
CA ARG A 79 6.45 -9.40 2.93
C ARG A 79 6.91 -8.16 3.67
N LEU A 80 6.48 -8.04 4.92
CA LEU A 80 6.86 -6.95 5.80
C LEU A 80 7.79 -7.49 6.88
N THR A 81 9.00 -6.93 6.94
CA THR A 81 10.01 -7.32 7.91
C THR A 81 10.37 -6.09 8.74
N GLY A 82 10.30 -6.20 10.05
CA GLY A 82 10.60 -5.05 10.90
C GLY A 82 10.60 -5.36 12.37
N GLU A 83 10.57 -4.29 13.17
CA GLU A 83 10.63 -4.37 14.62
C GLU A 83 9.22 -4.45 15.20
N PHE A 84 8.53 -5.56 14.94
CA PHE A 84 7.18 -5.77 15.46
C PHE A 84 6.97 -7.27 15.75
N PRO A 85 6.06 -7.61 16.68
CA PRO A 85 5.76 -9.01 16.97
C PRO A 85 5.22 -9.73 15.72
N GLY A 86 5.71 -10.93 15.47
CA GLY A 86 5.28 -11.73 14.33
C GLY A 86 6.06 -11.49 13.05
N SER A 87 7.01 -10.53 13.03
CA SER A 87 7.85 -10.28 11.87
C SER A 87 8.70 -11.50 11.50
N PRO A 88 8.87 -11.83 10.22
CA PRO A 88 8.21 -11.20 9.07
C PRO A 88 6.78 -11.72 8.87
N VAL A 89 5.93 -10.90 8.27
CA VAL A 89 4.57 -11.33 7.88
C VAL A 89 4.37 -11.09 6.40
N GLU A 90 3.50 -11.89 5.80
CA GLU A 90 3.07 -11.65 4.43
C GLU A 90 1.60 -11.23 4.43
N LEU A 91 1.33 -10.15 3.71
CA LEU A 91 0.01 -9.57 3.63
C LEU A 91 -0.38 -9.37 2.17
N ASP A 92 -1.66 -9.49 1.87
CA ASP A 92 -2.18 -9.14 0.57
C ASP A 92 -2.57 -7.67 0.55
N HIS A 93 -2.05 -6.95 -0.44
CA HIS A 93 -2.42 -5.57 -0.73
C HIS A 93 -3.29 -5.60 -1.96
N ILE A 94 -4.59 -5.35 -1.80
CA ILE A 94 -5.56 -5.41 -2.89
C ILE A 94 -5.87 -3.99 -3.33
N PHE A 95 -5.38 -3.62 -4.52
CA PHE A 95 -5.54 -2.29 -5.09
C PHE A 95 -6.63 -2.30 -6.14
N LYS A 96 -7.52 -1.30 -6.09
CA LYS A 96 -8.45 -1.02 -7.18
C LYS A 96 -8.04 0.29 -7.81
N LEU A 97 -7.92 0.29 -9.14
CA LEU A 97 -7.40 1.43 -9.88
C LEU A 97 -8.53 2.18 -10.59
N SER A 98 -8.37 3.50 -10.70
CA SER A 98 -9.29 4.36 -11.44
C SER A 98 -8.52 5.56 -11.95
N ASN A 99 -8.64 5.86 -13.24
CA ASN A 99 -7.98 7.01 -13.88
C ASN A 99 -6.49 7.10 -13.58
N ASN A 100 -5.81 5.96 -13.66
CA ASN A 100 -4.37 5.85 -13.42
C ASN A 100 -3.96 6.25 -11.99
N LYS A 101 -4.89 6.08 -11.04
CA LYS A 101 -4.66 6.30 -9.61
C LYS A 101 -5.24 5.13 -8.84
N ILE A 102 -4.90 5.06 -7.54
CA ILE A 102 -5.44 4.02 -6.66
C ILE A 102 -6.75 4.55 -6.07
N ALA A 103 -7.86 3.87 -6.37
CA ALA A 103 -9.16 4.22 -5.80
C ALA A 103 -9.34 3.62 -4.40
N SER A 104 -8.80 2.42 -4.18
CA SER A 104 -8.86 1.80 -2.86
C SER A 104 -7.72 0.81 -2.69
N LEU A 105 -7.34 0.63 -1.44
CA LEU A 105 -6.36 -0.36 -1.01
C LEU A 105 -6.91 -1.07 0.20
N GLU A 106 -6.99 -2.40 0.12
CA GLU A 106 -7.34 -3.23 1.26
C GLU A 106 -6.12 -4.09 1.61
N ILE A 107 -5.74 -4.08 2.89
CA ILE A 107 -4.61 -4.87 3.38
C ILE A 107 -5.15 -5.94 4.31
N ARG A 108 -4.81 -7.21 4.03
CA ARG A 108 -5.23 -8.33 4.86
C ARG A 108 -4.25 -9.50 4.80
N SER A 109 -4.32 -10.34 5.81
CA SER A 109 -3.49 -11.53 5.92
C SER A 109 -3.94 -12.67 5.00
#